data_83841491b438c305257a1bdb49105bc8
#
_entry.id   83841491b438c305257a1bdb49105bc8
#
_cell.length_a   1.000
_cell.length_b   1.000
_cell.length_c   1.000
_cell.angle_alpha   90.00
_cell.angle_beta   90.00
_cell.angle_gamma   90.00
#
_symmetry.space_group_name_H-M   'P 1'
#
loop_
_entity.id
_entity.type
_entity.pdbx_description
1 polymer ?
#
loop_
_entity_poly.entity_id
_entity_poly.type
_entity_poly.pdbx_seq_one_letter_code
_entity_poly.pdbx_strand_id
1 'polypeptide(L)'
;MAIIKYKIEFFSNWHCSSGLAAGADVDTLVIKDDNNLPFIPGRTIKGLLRDAMREVIGYNDLTPEKINELFGYNNDKDSYYKKGCVSFTNATLDKSEINTIVKNNLSSFLYKSFTSTAIDENGIAKDSSLRSIETVVPRPLQNSLFKICSFHHIFVPLTFASDYRINFW
;
A
#
# COMPACT_ATOMS: atom_id res chain seq x y z
N MET A 1 -16.97 14.76 -11.25
CA MET A 1 -15.90 14.19 -10.42
C MET A 1 -16.54 13.27 -9.40
N ALA A 2 -16.23 11.98 -9.43
CA ALA A 2 -16.75 11.02 -8.45
C ALA A 2 -15.71 10.80 -7.33
N ILE A 3 -16.19 10.57 -6.13
CA ILE A 3 -15.36 10.24 -4.97
C ILE A 3 -15.79 8.86 -4.51
N ILE A 4 -14.86 7.94 -4.46
CA ILE A 4 -15.06 6.58 -3.97
C ILE A 4 -14.28 6.44 -2.67
N LYS A 5 -14.95 5.93 -1.64
CA LYS A 5 -14.32 5.57 -0.37
C LYS A 5 -13.87 4.12 -0.44
N TYR A 6 -12.79 3.81 0.24
CA TYR A 6 -12.31 2.44 0.37
C TYR A 6 -11.67 2.19 1.73
N LYS A 7 -11.65 0.94 2.13
CA LYS A 7 -11.06 0.43 3.36
C LYS A 7 -10.08 -0.68 3.01
N ILE A 8 -8.91 -0.67 3.62
CA ILE A 8 -7.94 -1.75 3.51
C ILE A 8 -7.96 -2.53 4.82
N GLU A 9 -8.17 -3.83 4.74
CA GLU A 9 -8.10 -4.76 5.87
C GLU A 9 -6.89 -5.67 5.70
N PHE A 10 -6.05 -5.76 6.72
CA PHE A 10 -4.89 -6.63 6.76
C PHE A 10 -5.20 -7.84 7.64
N PHE A 11 -4.86 -9.02 7.17
CA PHE A 11 -5.03 -10.28 7.89
C PHE A 11 -3.72 -10.78 8.52
N SER A 12 -2.59 -10.18 8.13
CA SER A 12 -1.26 -10.42 8.67
C SER A 12 -0.54 -9.10 8.94
N ASN A 13 0.61 -9.15 9.58
CA ASN A 13 1.46 -7.99 9.74
C ASN A 13 1.88 -7.46 8.36
N TRP A 14 1.87 -6.14 8.21
CA TRP A 14 2.17 -5.51 6.94
C TRP A 14 3.32 -4.51 7.07
N HIS A 15 3.97 -4.24 5.96
CA HIS A 15 5.08 -3.30 5.86
C HIS A 15 4.90 -2.39 4.64
N CYS A 16 5.03 -1.08 4.88
CA CYS A 16 5.17 -0.09 3.83
C CYS A 16 6.42 0.72 4.14
N SER A 17 7.47 0.51 3.35
CA SER A 17 8.78 1.11 3.61
C SER A 17 8.76 2.63 3.55
N SER A 18 9.43 3.25 4.51
CA SER A 18 9.78 4.68 4.49
C SER A 18 10.99 4.98 3.63
N GLY A 19 11.78 3.96 3.28
CA GLY A 19 13.12 4.12 2.69
C GLY A 19 14.21 4.44 3.72
N LEU A 20 13.89 4.40 5.00
CA LEU A 20 14.83 4.65 6.10
C LEU A 20 15.16 3.34 6.83
N ALA A 21 16.33 3.31 7.47
CA ALA A 21 16.80 2.25 8.36
C ALA A 21 17.06 2.83 9.77
N ALA A 22 16.97 1.99 10.80
CA ALA A 22 17.30 2.36 12.18
C ALA A 22 18.66 1.77 12.59
N GLY A 23 19.71 2.25 11.94
CA GLY A 23 21.08 1.81 12.25
C GLY A 23 21.29 0.32 12.04
N ALA A 24 21.91 -0.35 13.02
CA ALA A 24 22.20 -1.79 12.96
C ALA A 24 21.03 -2.69 13.37
N ASP A 25 19.97 -2.12 13.99
CA ASP A 25 18.91 -2.93 14.62
C ASP A 25 17.78 -3.28 13.63
N VAL A 26 17.45 -2.37 12.72
CA VAL A 26 16.35 -2.55 11.75
C VAL A 26 16.75 -2.02 10.38
N ASP A 27 16.80 -2.92 9.40
CA ASP A 27 17.19 -2.58 8.03
C ASP A 27 16.17 -1.71 7.32
N THR A 28 14.88 -1.86 7.66
CA THR A 28 13.81 -1.13 6.98
C THR A 28 12.69 -0.74 7.95
N LEU A 29 12.41 0.56 8.01
CA LEU A 29 11.34 1.11 8.85
C LEU A 29 10.05 1.31 8.06
N VAL A 30 8.92 1.17 8.76
CA VAL A 30 7.59 1.54 8.25
C VAL A 30 7.48 3.05 8.09
N ILE A 31 6.76 3.50 7.07
CA ILE A 31 6.42 4.91 6.91
C ILE A 31 5.39 5.34 7.98
N LYS A 32 5.67 6.48 8.64
CA LYS A 32 4.88 7.01 9.76
C LYS A 32 4.58 8.48 9.53
N ASP A 33 3.48 8.94 10.11
CA ASP A 33 3.15 10.36 10.19
C ASP A 33 3.83 11.05 11.40
N ASP A 34 3.55 12.34 11.59
CA ASP A 34 4.11 13.15 12.67
C ASP A 34 3.69 12.66 14.08
N ASN A 35 2.65 11.84 14.18
CA ASN A 35 2.19 11.23 15.44
C ASN A 35 2.72 9.80 15.62
N ASN A 36 3.71 9.38 14.82
CA ASN A 36 4.21 8.00 14.77
C ASN A 36 3.12 6.96 14.44
N LEU A 37 2.12 7.32 13.62
CA LEU A 37 1.09 6.41 13.17
C LEU A 37 1.41 5.92 11.76
N PRO A 38 1.17 4.62 11.46
CA PRO A 38 1.44 4.07 10.16
C PRO A 38 0.38 4.52 9.15
N PHE A 39 0.79 4.75 7.92
CA PHE A 39 -0.13 5.01 6.81
C PHE A 39 0.39 4.38 5.52
N ILE A 40 -0.49 4.23 4.53
CA ILE A 40 -0.08 3.82 3.19
C ILE A 40 -0.21 5.02 2.26
N PRO A 41 0.87 5.45 1.61
CA PRO A 41 0.82 6.54 0.64
C PRO A 41 -0.14 6.23 -0.52
N GLY A 42 -0.94 7.23 -0.91
CA GLY A 42 -1.87 7.09 -2.03
C GLY A 42 -1.18 6.67 -3.33
N ARG A 43 0.08 7.07 -3.54
CA ARG A 43 0.90 6.63 -4.67
C ARG A 43 1.16 5.13 -4.68
N THR A 44 1.38 4.52 -3.51
CA THR A 44 1.58 3.07 -3.35
C THR A 44 0.30 2.31 -3.71
N ILE A 45 -0.84 2.78 -3.18
CA ILE A 45 -2.15 2.20 -3.49
C ILE A 45 -2.46 2.30 -4.98
N LYS A 46 -2.19 3.47 -5.57
CA LYS A 46 -2.32 3.70 -7.01
C LYS A 46 -1.49 2.72 -7.84
N GLY A 47 -0.24 2.48 -7.43
CA GLY A 47 0.66 1.52 -8.09
C GLY A 47 0.11 0.10 -8.03
N LEU A 48 -0.23 -0.38 -6.83
CA LEU A 48 -0.78 -1.72 -6.62
C LEU A 48 -2.06 -1.96 -7.42
N LEU A 49 -2.98 -1.00 -7.42
CA LEU A 49 -4.22 -1.11 -8.19
C LEU A 49 -3.96 -1.11 -9.70
N ARG A 50 -3.04 -0.29 -10.19
CA ARG A 50 -2.65 -0.29 -11.60
C ARG A 50 -2.08 -1.64 -12.01
N ASP A 51 -1.21 -2.21 -11.20
CA ASP A 51 -0.55 -3.49 -11.50
C ASP A 51 -1.56 -4.64 -11.45
N ALA A 52 -2.45 -4.67 -10.46
CA ALA A 52 -3.55 -5.63 -10.41
C ALA A 52 -4.51 -5.52 -11.61
N MET A 53 -4.83 -4.30 -12.06
CA MET A 53 -5.66 -4.12 -13.27
C MET A 53 -4.96 -4.62 -14.54
N ARG A 54 -3.63 -4.56 -14.61
CA ARG A 54 -2.87 -5.12 -15.72
C ARG A 54 -2.94 -6.65 -15.78
N GLU A 55 -3.02 -7.32 -14.64
CA GLU A 55 -3.15 -8.79 -14.59
C GLU A 55 -4.52 -9.27 -15.11
N VAL A 56 -5.55 -8.42 -15.05
CA VAL A 56 -6.90 -8.75 -15.51
C VAL A 56 -7.26 -8.12 -16.87
N ILE A 57 -6.27 -7.70 -17.65
CA ILE A 57 -6.50 -7.22 -19.02
C ILE A 57 -7.21 -8.31 -19.83
N GLY A 58 -8.22 -7.90 -20.60
CA GLY A 58 -9.06 -8.81 -21.41
C GLY A 58 -10.34 -9.25 -20.70
N TYR A 59 -10.47 -9.00 -19.38
CA TYR A 59 -11.75 -9.14 -18.69
C TYR A 59 -12.51 -7.81 -18.69
N ASN A 60 -13.84 -7.86 -18.90
CA ASN A 60 -14.74 -6.69 -18.83
C ASN A 60 -14.30 -5.50 -19.70
N ASP A 61 -13.86 -5.75 -20.92
CA ASP A 61 -13.38 -4.72 -21.86
C ASP A 61 -12.24 -3.85 -21.32
N LEU A 62 -11.49 -4.34 -20.35
CA LEU A 62 -10.33 -3.63 -19.82
C LEU A 62 -9.17 -3.74 -20.83
N THR A 63 -8.68 -2.58 -21.26
CA THR A 63 -7.56 -2.48 -22.22
C THR A 63 -6.39 -1.70 -21.61
N PRO A 64 -5.17 -1.88 -22.13
CA PRO A 64 -4.01 -1.10 -21.69
C PRO A 64 -4.23 0.41 -21.80
N GLU A 65 -4.96 0.88 -22.83
CA GLU A 65 -5.26 2.29 -23.06
C GLU A 65 -6.15 2.86 -21.94
N LYS A 66 -7.18 2.10 -21.53
CA LYS A 66 -8.06 2.48 -20.40
C LYS A 66 -7.26 2.56 -19.08
N ILE A 67 -6.34 1.65 -18.83
CA ILE A 67 -5.46 1.68 -17.67
C ILE A 67 -4.56 2.92 -17.70
N ASN A 68 -3.99 3.23 -18.87
CA ASN A 68 -3.16 4.42 -19.05
C ASN A 68 -3.95 5.72 -18.87
N GLU A 69 -5.19 5.76 -19.31
CA GLU A 69 -6.09 6.91 -19.08
C GLU A 69 -6.39 7.11 -17.59
N LEU A 70 -6.66 6.02 -16.86
CA LEU A 70 -6.95 6.06 -15.42
C LEU A 70 -5.73 6.46 -14.60
N PHE A 71 -4.63 5.75 -14.77
CA PHE A 71 -3.48 5.85 -13.89
C PHE A 71 -2.37 6.78 -14.40
N GLY A 72 -2.46 7.19 -15.65
CA GLY A 72 -1.42 7.96 -16.30
C GLY A 72 -0.37 7.08 -16.99
N TYR A 73 0.36 7.70 -17.88
CA TYR A 73 1.35 7.05 -18.71
C TYR A 73 2.62 7.90 -18.79
N ASN A 74 3.76 7.27 -18.63
CA ASN A 74 5.07 7.86 -18.89
C ASN A 74 5.71 7.10 -20.06
N ASN A 75 6.08 7.82 -21.13
CA ASN A 75 6.85 7.26 -22.21
C ASN A 75 8.29 7.80 -22.08
N ASP A 76 9.16 6.96 -21.52
CA ASP A 76 10.57 7.32 -21.30
C ASP A 76 11.32 7.66 -22.61
N LYS A 77 10.82 7.15 -23.76
CA LYS A 77 11.42 7.39 -25.08
C LYS A 77 11.19 8.82 -25.60
N ASP A 78 10.01 9.38 -25.29
CA ASP A 78 9.56 10.65 -25.89
C ASP A 78 9.45 11.78 -24.83
N SER A 79 9.88 11.52 -23.60
CA SER A 79 9.70 12.44 -22.44
C SER A 79 8.25 12.92 -22.28
N TYR A 80 7.29 12.12 -22.78
CA TYR A 80 5.87 12.47 -22.73
C TYR A 80 5.23 11.85 -21.50
N TYR A 81 4.70 12.74 -20.63
CA TYR A 81 3.95 12.36 -19.45
C TYR A 81 2.48 12.72 -19.61
N LYS A 82 1.58 11.76 -19.50
CA LYS A 82 0.14 11.99 -19.42
C LYS A 82 -0.35 11.68 -18.01
N LYS A 83 -0.85 12.69 -17.33
CA LYS A 83 -1.45 12.53 -16.01
C LYS A 83 -2.73 11.70 -16.10
N GLY A 84 -2.87 10.69 -15.23
CA GLY A 84 -4.10 9.92 -15.14
C GLY A 84 -5.23 10.71 -14.48
N CYS A 85 -6.46 10.27 -14.72
CA CYS A 85 -7.66 10.90 -14.17
C CYS A 85 -7.99 10.46 -12.74
N VAL A 86 -7.28 9.47 -12.19
CA VAL A 86 -7.48 8.96 -10.83
C VAL A 86 -6.43 9.51 -9.88
N SER A 87 -6.86 9.99 -8.71
CA SER A 87 -5.96 10.38 -7.63
C SER A 87 -6.38 9.71 -6.33
N PHE A 88 -5.38 9.28 -5.55
CA PHE A 88 -5.57 8.58 -4.29
C PHE A 88 -5.05 9.42 -3.12
N THR A 89 -5.80 9.44 -2.02
CA THR A 89 -5.29 9.95 -0.74
C THR A 89 -4.56 8.84 0.01
N ASN A 90 -3.79 9.21 1.02
CA ASN A 90 -3.18 8.24 1.92
C ASN A 90 -4.27 7.45 2.66
N ALA A 91 -4.03 6.17 2.88
CA ALA A 91 -4.85 5.34 3.78
C ALA A 91 -4.30 5.46 5.19
N THR A 92 -5.15 5.90 6.12
CA THR A 92 -4.80 6.12 7.53
C THR A 92 -5.72 5.32 8.44
N LEU A 93 -5.35 5.20 9.71
CA LEU A 93 -6.23 4.67 10.74
C LEU A 93 -7.52 5.51 10.87
N ASP A 94 -8.56 4.93 11.44
CA ASP A 94 -9.80 5.67 11.72
C ASP A 94 -9.54 6.81 12.73
N LYS A 95 -10.26 7.91 12.59
CA LYS A 95 -10.10 9.09 13.46
C LYS A 95 -10.30 8.77 14.94
N SER A 96 -11.23 7.89 15.28
CA SER A 96 -11.49 7.47 16.65
C SER A 96 -10.32 6.66 17.23
N GLU A 97 -9.73 5.78 16.43
CA GLU A 97 -8.53 5.03 16.79
C GLU A 97 -7.32 5.96 16.94
N ILE A 98 -7.09 6.87 15.99
CA ILE A 98 -6.02 7.88 16.06
C ILE A 98 -6.10 8.63 17.39
N ASN A 99 -7.27 9.18 17.72
CA ASN A 99 -7.45 9.94 18.96
C ASN A 99 -7.14 9.10 20.21
N THR A 100 -7.56 7.84 20.23
CA THR A 100 -7.30 6.92 21.35
C THR A 100 -5.83 6.59 21.48
N ILE A 101 -5.15 6.28 20.35
CA ILE A 101 -3.73 5.92 20.34
C ILE A 101 -2.86 7.11 20.77
N VAL A 102 -3.11 8.28 20.20
CA VAL A 102 -2.34 9.49 20.50
C VAL A 102 -2.54 9.94 21.94
N LYS A 103 -3.80 9.98 22.41
CA LYS A 103 -4.13 10.38 23.78
C LYS A 103 -3.46 9.51 24.85
N ASN A 104 -3.30 8.23 24.57
CA ASN A 104 -2.76 7.25 25.52
C ASN A 104 -1.30 6.86 25.21
N ASN A 105 -0.62 7.54 24.28
CA ASN A 105 0.76 7.27 23.87
C ASN A 105 1.00 5.79 23.44
N LEU A 106 0.05 5.20 22.71
CA LEU A 106 0.07 3.78 22.34
C LEU A 106 0.71 3.51 20.97
N SER A 107 1.29 4.50 20.30
CA SER A 107 1.83 4.36 18.94
C SER A 107 2.91 3.27 18.81
N SER A 108 3.76 3.09 19.83
CA SER A 108 4.82 2.07 19.83
C SER A 108 4.28 0.64 19.78
N PHE A 109 3.09 0.39 20.30
CA PHE A 109 2.45 -0.95 20.28
C PHE A 109 1.88 -1.33 18.91
N LEU A 110 1.90 -0.42 17.94
CA LEU A 110 1.48 -0.71 16.57
C LEU A 110 2.54 -1.46 15.77
N TYR A 111 3.78 -1.49 16.25
CA TYR A 111 4.92 -1.99 15.50
C TYR A 111 5.51 -3.25 16.11
N LYS A 112 6.05 -4.09 15.24
CA LYS A 112 6.74 -5.31 15.61
C LYS A 112 7.89 -5.56 14.63
N SER A 113 9.08 -5.85 15.14
CA SER A 113 10.21 -6.24 14.31
C SER A 113 10.19 -7.73 14.01
N PHE A 114 10.46 -8.09 12.77
CA PHE A 114 10.67 -9.44 12.32
C PHE A 114 12.07 -9.56 11.74
N THR A 115 12.76 -10.58 12.18
CA THR A 115 14.09 -10.92 11.69
C THR A 115 14.02 -12.22 10.92
N SER A 116 14.62 -12.24 9.73
CA SER A 116 14.69 -13.42 8.87
C SER A 116 16.08 -13.56 8.28
N THR A 117 16.44 -14.79 7.93
CA THR A 117 17.68 -15.11 7.25
C THR A 117 17.40 -15.96 6.02
N ALA A 118 18.23 -15.84 5.00
CA ALA A 118 18.17 -16.75 3.86
C ALA A 118 18.82 -18.08 4.23
N ILE A 119 18.21 -19.18 3.79
CA ILE A 119 18.73 -20.54 3.97
C ILE A 119 19.26 -21.01 2.62
N ASP A 120 20.41 -21.71 2.64
CA ASP A 120 21.00 -22.32 1.45
C ASP A 120 20.32 -23.66 1.11
N GLU A 121 20.79 -24.31 0.04
CA GLU A 121 20.28 -25.61 -0.42
C GLU A 121 20.51 -26.77 0.57
N ASN A 122 21.42 -26.59 1.54
CA ASN A 122 21.71 -27.55 2.58
C ASN A 122 20.94 -27.31 3.88
N GLY A 123 20.07 -26.29 3.90
CA GLY A 123 19.30 -25.89 5.08
C GLY A 123 20.09 -25.05 6.09
N ILE A 124 21.25 -24.52 5.71
CA ILE A 124 22.12 -23.71 6.57
C ILE A 124 21.87 -22.22 6.30
N ALA A 125 21.89 -21.40 7.35
CA ALA A 125 21.77 -19.96 7.22
C ALA A 125 22.95 -19.38 6.43
N LYS A 126 22.67 -18.58 5.40
CA LYS A 126 23.68 -17.88 4.62
C LYS A 126 24.32 -16.76 5.44
N ASP A 127 25.65 -16.66 5.37
CA ASP A 127 26.37 -15.54 6.00
C ASP A 127 25.87 -14.19 5.48
N SER A 128 25.78 -13.20 6.37
CA SER A 128 25.38 -11.83 6.08
C SER A 128 23.98 -11.70 5.44
N SER A 129 23.11 -12.70 5.62
CA SER A 129 21.75 -12.69 5.07
C SER A 129 20.67 -12.29 6.08
N LEU A 130 21.06 -12.00 7.33
CA LEU A 130 20.13 -11.55 8.36
C LEU A 130 19.49 -10.23 7.94
N ARG A 131 18.17 -10.17 7.96
CA ARG A 131 17.37 -8.97 7.66
C ARG A 131 16.36 -8.77 8.77
N SER A 132 16.29 -7.53 9.26
CA SER A 132 15.33 -7.11 10.26
C SER A 132 14.42 -6.05 9.67
N ILE A 133 13.11 -6.30 9.68
CA ILE A 133 12.11 -5.37 9.15
C ILE A 133 11.10 -5.01 10.24
N GLU A 134 10.79 -3.72 10.35
CA GLU A 134 9.66 -3.27 11.16
C GLU A 134 8.36 -3.52 10.42
N THR A 135 7.36 -4.05 11.09
CA THR A 135 6.02 -4.31 10.54
C THR A 135 4.95 -3.68 11.42
N VAL A 136 3.78 -3.47 10.84
CA VAL A 136 2.59 -3.00 11.56
C VAL A 136 1.70 -4.18 11.89
N VAL A 137 1.22 -4.23 13.13
CA VAL A 137 0.22 -5.21 13.57
C VAL A 137 -1.09 -4.99 12.81
N PRO A 138 -1.79 -6.06 12.36
CA PRO A 138 -3.00 -5.94 11.56
C PRO A 138 -4.05 -5.05 12.21
N ARG A 139 -4.43 -4.01 11.50
CA ARG A 139 -5.54 -3.11 11.81
C ARG A 139 -6.16 -2.60 10.52
N PRO A 140 -7.49 -2.40 10.49
CA PRO A 140 -8.12 -1.83 9.31
C PRO A 140 -7.70 -0.37 9.10
N LEU A 141 -7.25 -0.04 7.90
CA LEU A 141 -7.01 1.35 7.50
C LEU A 141 -8.27 1.91 6.83
N GLN A 142 -8.78 3.00 7.37
CA GLN A 142 -9.99 3.69 6.90
C GLN A 142 -9.65 5.11 6.40
N ASN A 143 -10.69 5.88 6.08
CA ASN A 143 -10.61 7.26 5.60
C ASN A 143 -9.84 7.46 4.28
N SER A 144 -9.74 6.40 3.50
CA SER A 144 -9.08 6.44 2.20
C SER A 144 -10.06 6.84 1.12
N LEU A 145 -9.70 7.84 0.34
CA LEU A 145 -10.51 8.34 -0.77
C LEU A 145 -9.72 8.25 -2.07
N PHE A 146 -10.37 7.80 -3.14
CA PHE A 146 -9.84 8.11 -4.45
C PHE A 146 -10.86 8.90 -5.28
N LYS A 147 -10.33 9.79 -6.10
CA LYS A 147 -11.11 10.70 -6.94
C LYS A 147 -10.93 10.31 -8.40
N ILE A 148 -12.04 10.16 -9.10
CA ILE A 148 -12.06 9.88 -10.54
C ILE A 148 -12.65 11.09 -11.26
N CYS A 149 -11.96 11.59 -12.28
CA CYS A 149 -12.40 12.74 -13.06
C CYS A 149 -13.46 12.39 -14.10
N SER A 150 -13.57 11.12 -14.51
CA SER A 150 -14.57 10.66 -15.48
C SER A 150 -15.00 9.23 -15.17
N PHE A 151 -16.30 8.95 -15.25
CA PHE A 151 -16.89 7.63 -15.03
C PHE A 151 -17.23 6.99 -16.37
N HIS A 152 -16.55 5.92 -16.72
CA HIS A 152 -17.10 4.86 -17.56
C HIS A 152 -17.01 3.58 -16.75
N HIS A 153 -18.10 2.85 -16.65
CA HIS A 153 -18.32 1.68 -15.81
C HIS A 153 -17.10 0.75 -15.72
N ILE A 154 -16.34 0.86 -14.64
CA ILE A 154 -15.29 -0.11 -14.31
C ILE A 154 -15.62 -0.62 -12.91
N PHE A 155 -16.32 -1.74 -12.87
CA PHE A 155 -16.49 -2.52 -11.65
C PHE A 155 -15.41 -3.61 -11.67
N VAL A 156 -14.35 -3.45 -10.90
CA VAL A 156 -13.34 -4.49 -10.71
C VAL A 156 -13.40 -4.94 -9.27
N PRO A 157 -13.88 -6.15 -8.99
CA PRO A 157 -13.69 -6.76 -7.68
C PRO A 157 -12.21 -7.13 -7.55
N LEU A 158 -11.46 -6.33 -6.82
CA LEU A 158 -10.05 -6.60 -6.57
C LEU A 158 -9.91 -7.43 -5.29
N THR A 159 -9.82 -8.74 -5.46
CA THR A 159 -9.30 -9.63 -4.42
C THR A 159 -7.81 -9.79 -4.65
N PHE A 160 -7.02 -9.20 -3.78
CA PHE A 160 -5.57 -9.40 -3.75
C PHE A 160 -5.21 -10.64 -2.94
N ALA A 161 -3.94 -11.07 -3.03
CA ALA A 161 -3.37 -12.19 -2.28
C ALA A 161 -3.85 -12.25 -0.82
N SER A 162 -3.76 -13.40 -0.20
CA SER A 162 -4.38 -13.80 1.08
C SER A 162 -4.21 -12.84 2.27
N ASP A 163 -3.32 -11.86 2.18
CA ASP A 163 -2.88 -11.06 3.32
C ASP A 163 -3.64 -9.75 3.55
N TYR A 164 -4.40 -9.26 2.57
CA TYR A 164 -5.22 -8.06 2.72
C TYR A 164 -6.42 -8.02 1.77
N ARG A 165 -7.42 -7.20 2.13
CA ARG A 165 -8.61 -6.94 1.32
C ARG A 165 -8.84 -5.44 1.18
N ILE A 166 -9.20 -4.98 -0.01
CA ILE A 166 -9.66 -3.62 -0.26
C ILE A 166 -11.16 -3.66 -0.55
N ASN A 167 -11.95 -3.00 0.28
CA ASN A 167 -13.39 -2.86 0.12
C ASN A 167 -13.71 -1.44 -0.33
N PHE A 168 -14.58 -1.31 -1.33
CA PHE A 168 -15.02 -0.03 -1.89
C PHE A 168 -16.50 0.20 -1.55
N TRP A 169 -16.89 1.46 -1.29
CA TRP A 169 -18.29 1.91 -1.12
C TRP A 169 -18.50 3.39 -1.47
#